data_1d72316819dfc7fe87f83816f27b9fe6
#
_entry.id   1d72316819dfc7fe87f83816f27b9fe6
#
_cell.length_a   1.000
_cell.length_b   1.000
_cell.length_c   1.000
_cell.angle_alpha   90.00
_cell.angle_beta   90.00
_cell.angle_gamma   90.00
#
_symmetry.space_group_name_H-M   'P 1'
#
loop_
_entity.id
_entity.type
_entity.pdbx_description
1 polymer ?
#
loop_
_entity_poly.entity_id
_entity_poly.type
_entity_poly.pdbx_seq_one_letter_code
_entity_poly.pdbx_strand_id
1 'polypeptide(L)'
;VNTKGELIGINAMLYSQTGSFSGYGFAIPTSIMNKVVDDLKTYGTVQRAVVGIQGSDVKNYVDGQKEQGKDIDLGTMEGIYVAKVTEESAAEEAGLKEGDVIIAIDGKEMNKMADMQEYLAKKRPGDKVTVTYLRDKKKNTKSITLKNEQGNTQVVKKADLDVLGGNFRSITDAQKQQLNIGYGLEVLKVNSGKLKNAGITKGFIIQRVNDNAVKTIEDLQNIVKDASTSKDPVLYIQGVYPTGKKAYFAVPLED
;
A
#
# COMPACT_ATOMS: atom_id res chain seq x y z
N VAL A 1 -25.45 -15.94 -6.81
CA VAL A 1 -26.34 -15.90 -5.64
C VAL A 1 -26.44 -17.30 -5.05
N ASN A 2 -26.79 -17.40 -3.77
CA ASN A 2 -27.06 -18.66 -3.11
C ASN A 2 -28.56 -19.10 -3.28
N THR A 3 -28.93 -20.22 -2.69
CA THR A 3 -30.32 -20.76 -2.76
C THR A 3 -31.36 -19.87 -2.07
N LYS A 4 -30.93 -18.90 -1.25
CA LYS A 4 -31.82 -17.92 -0.61
C LYS A 4 -31.91 -16.60 -1.42
N GLY A 5 -31.29 -16.51 -2.59
CA GLY A 5 -31.27 -15.31 -3.41
C GLY A 5 -30.25 -14.25 -2.95
N GLU A 6 -29.42 -14.56 -1.96
CA GLU A 6 -28.40 -13.61 -1.46
C GLU A 6 -27.19 -13.56 -2.41
N LEU A 7 -26.67 -12.36 -2.66
CA LEU A 7 -25.47 -12.15 -3.45
C LEU A 7 -24.25 -12.68 -2.68
N ILE A 8 -23.52 -13.63 -3.25
CA ILE A 8 -22.31 -14.23 -2.65
C ILE A 8 -21.02 -13.80 -3.34
N GLY A 9 -21.11 -13.26 -4.55
CA GLY A 9 -19.99 -12.76 -5.31
C GLY A 9 -20.41 -12.17 -6.64
N ILE A 10 -19.47 -11.47 -7.29
CA ILE A 10 -19.63 -10.88 -8.61
C ILE A 10 -18.56 -11.46 -9.53
N ASN A 11 -18.96 -11.98 -10.69
CA ASN A 11 -18.01 -12.45 -11.69
C ASN A 11 -17.14 -11.28 -12.18
N ALA A 12 -15.83 -11.45 -12.08
CA ALA A 12 -14.86 -10.41 -12.40
C ALA A 12 -14.09 -10.70 -13.69
N MET A 13 -13.76 -11.98 -13.94
CA MET A 13 -12.93 -12.36 -15.07
C MET A 13 -13.19 -13.79 -15.50
N LEU A 14 -13.12 -14.04 -16.79
CA LEU A 14 -12.99 -15.36 -17.40
C LEU A 14 -11.59 -15.48 -17.99
N TYR A 15 -10.86 -16.51 -17.61
CA TYR A 15 -9.61 -16.83 -18.30
C TYR A 15 -9.94 -17.61 -19.57
N SER A 16 -9.54 -17.05 -20.71
CA SER A 16 -9.72 -17.70 -22.01
C SER A 16 -8.59 -17.30 -22.96
N GLN A 17 -7.97 -18.29 -23.59
CA GLN A 17 -6.98 -18.06 -24.64
C GLN A 17 -7.62 -17.91 -26.02
N THR A 18 -8.87 -18.32 -26.18
CA THR A 18 -9.56 -18.39 -27.47
C THR A 18 -10.82 -17.51 -27.54
N GLY A 19 -11.15 -16.77 -26.46
CA GLY A 19 -12.40 -16.04 -26.33
C GLY A 19 -13.59 -16.90 -25.90
N SER A 20 -13.44 -18.25 -25.88
CA SER A 20 -14.44 -19.19 -25.38
C SER A 20 -14.13 -19.60 -23.94
N PHE A 21 -15.15 -20.00 -23.18
CA PHE A 21 -14.99 -20.47 -21.79
C PHE A 21 -14.07 -21.70 -21.75
N SER A 22 -12.95 -21.58 -21.01
CA SER A 22 -11.96 -22.65 -20.84
C SER A 22 -12.01 -23.32 -19.44
N GLY A 23 -13.10 -23.11 -18.71
CA GLY A 23 -13.32 -23.74 -17.41
C GLY A 23 -12.88 -22.95 -16.18
N TYR A 24 -12.27 -21.78 -16.34
CA TYR A 24 -11.84 -20.93 -15.22
C TYR A 24 -12.61 -19.61 -15.18
N GLY A 25 -13.44 -19.45 -14.18
CA GLY A 25 -14.14 -18.20 -13.86
C GLY A 25 -13.70 -17.69 -12.49
N PHE A 26 -13.50 -16.40 -12.36
CA PHE A 26 -13.12 -15.73 -11.11
C PHE A 26 -14.24 -14.82 -10.65
N ALA A 27 -14.61 -14.91 -9.39
CA ALA A 27 -15.58 -14.04 -8.76
C ALA A 27 -14.99 -13.34 -7.53
N ILE A 28 -15.36 -12.08 -7.35
CA ILE A 28 -15.02 -11.32 -6.14
C ILE A 28 -16.06 -11.63 -5.08
N PRO A 29 -15.68 -12.18 -3.90
CA PRO A 29 -16.60 -12.45 -2.80
C PRO A 29 -17.27 -11.16 -2.29
N THR A 30 -18.56 -11.25 -1.89
CA THR A 30 -19.29 -10.09 -1.34
C THR A 30 -18.63 -9.48 -0.11
N SER A 31 -17.92 -10.27 0.70
CA SER A 31 -17.18 -9.76 1.87
C SER A 31 -16.08 -8.75 1.50
N ILE A 32 -15.37 -8.98 0.39
CA ILE A 32 -14.38 -8.05 -0.15
C ILE A 32 -15.08 -6.87 -0.85
N MET A 33 -16.10 -7.18 -1.67
CA MET A 33 -16.88 -6.18 -2.39
C MET A 33 -17.48 -5.13 -1.44
N ASN A 34 -18.14 -5.56 -0.37
CA ASN A 34 -18.79 -4.66 0.59
C ASN A 34 -17.76 -3.69 1.20
N LYS A 35 -16.61 -4.21 1.65
CA LYS A 35 -15.53 -3.36 2.17
C LYS A 35 -15.04 -2.33 1.14
N VAL A 36 -14.85 -2.75 -0.11
CA VAL A 36 -14.42 -1.86 -1.20
C VAL A 36 -15.47 -0.78 -1.49
N VAL A 37 -16.75 -1.15 -1.55
CA VAL A 37 -17.86 -0.21 -1.76
C VAL A 37 -17.97 0.79 -0.61
N ASP A 38 -17.86 0.33 0.64
CA ASP A 38 -17.88 1.19 1.82
C ASP A 38 -16.71 2.18 1.83
N ASP A 39 -15.51 1.70 1.49
CA ASP A 39 -14.34 2.57 1.36
C ASP A 39 -14.54 3.63 0.26
N LEU A 40 -15.03 3.22 -0.91
CA LEU A 40 -15.27 4.16 -2.02
C LEU A 40 -16.35 5.20 -1.67
N LYS A 41 -17.40 4.81 -0.95
CA LYS A 41 -18.44 5.74 -0.49
C LYS A 41 -17.92 6.71 0.58
N THR A 42 -17.11 6.23 1.50
CA THR A 42 -16.69 6.99 2.69
C THR A 42 -15.45 7.84 2.39
N TYR A 43 -14.51 7.30 1.62
CA TYR A 43 -13.19 7.89 1.43
C TYR A 43 -12.89 8.24 -0.04
N GLY A 44 -13.74 7.83 -0.96
CA GLY A 44 -13.52 7.98 -2.41
C GLY A 44 -12.41 7.08 -2.97
N THR A 45 -11.71 6.32 -2.12
CA THR A 45 -10.64 5.37 -2.51
C THR A 45 -10.61 4.16 -1.59
N VAL A 46 -10.12 3.03 -2.11
CA VAL A 46 -10.01 1.80 -1.33
C VAL A 46 -8.87 1.90 -0.33
N GLN A 47 -9.17 1.64 0.93
CA GLN A 47 -8.19 1.58 2.00
C GLN A 47 -7.51 0.20 2.00
N ARG A 48 -6.24 0.13 1.63
CA ARG A 48 -5.48 -1.11 1.59
C ARG A 48 -4.56 -1.21 2.79
N ALA A 49 -4.79 -2.22 3.62
CA ALA A 49 -3.92 -2.54 4.75
C ALA A 49 -2.84 -3.54 4.30
N VAL A 50 -1.61 -3.28 4.73
CA VAL A 50 -0.46 -4.14 4.44
C VAL A 50 0.32 -4.46 5.72
N VAL A 51 0.92 -5.63 5.75
CA VAL A 51 1.89 -6.03 6.79
C VAL A 51 3.28 -5.47 6.46
N GLY A 52 3.63 -5.38 5.18
CA GLY A 52 4.92 -4.86 4.72
C GLY A 52 6.02 -5.92 4.69
N ILE A 53 5.72 -7.07 4.10
CA ILE A 53 6.69 -8.13 3.81
C ILE A 53 6.72 -8.45 2.31
N GLN A 54 7.85 -8.96 1.86
CA GLN A 54 7.99 -9.72 0.62
C GLN A 54 8.21 -11.16 1.00
N GLY A 55 7.52 -12.07 0.33
CA GLY A 55 7.60 -13.48 0.69
C GLY A 55 6.98 -14.38 -0.37
N SER A 56 6.98 -15.67 -0.07
CA SER A 56 6.37 -16.71 -0.91
C SER A 56 5.74 -17.79 -0.03
N ASP A 57 4.95 -18.65 -0.63
CA ASP A 57 4.49 -19.86 0.05
C ASP A 57 5.70 -20.68 0.48
N VAL A 58 5.69 -21.23 1.70
CA VAL A 58 6.77 -22.06 2.24
C VAL A 58 7.13 -23.19 1.28
N LYS A 59 6.13 -23.88 0.74
CA LYS A 59 6.33 -24.96 -0.21
C LYS A 59 7.15 -24.52 -1.42
N ASN A 60 6.78 -23.40 -2.05
CA ASN A 60 7.48 -22.87 -3.22
C ASN A 60 8.94 -22.49 -2.89
N TYR A 61 9.15 -21.92 -1.70
CA TYR A 61 10.50 -21.58 -1.24
C TYR A 61 11.36 -22.83 -1.03
N VAL A 62 10.85 -23.84 -0.30
CA VAL A 62 11.56 -25.10 -0.02
C VAL A 62 11.85 -25.86 -1.31
N ASP A 63 10.87 -25.99 -2.20
CA ASP A 63 11.03 -26.67 -3.49
C ASP A 63 12.12 -25.99 -4.34
N GLY A 64 12.10 -24.66 -4.43
CA GLY A 64 13.12 -23.89 -5.15
C GLY A 64 14.52 -23.98 -4.55
N GLN A 65 14.65 -24.11 -3.22
CA GLN A 65 15.93 -24.34 -2.56
C GLN A 65 16.45 -25.76 -2.81
N LYS A 66 15.56 -26.76 -2.83
CA LYS A 66 15.89 -28.14 -3.13
C LYS A 66 16.41 -28.33 -4.55
N GLU A 67 15.82 -27.62 -5.53
CA GLU A 67 16.34 -27.58 -6.91
C GLU A 67 17.77 -27.03 -7.00
N GLN A 68 18.16 -26.17 -6.05
CA GLN A 68 19.52 -25.63 -5.91
C GLN A 68 20.46 -26.55 -5.07
N GLY A 69 20.00 -27.75 -4.69
CA GLY A 69 20.76 -28.68 -3.88
C GLY A 69 20.81 -28.36 -2.38
N LYS A 70 19.94 -27.46 -1.90
CA LYS A 70 19.87 -27.11 -0.47
C LYS A 70 18.65 -27.77 0.15
N ASP A 71 18.87 -28.54 1.21
CA ASP A 71 17.77 -29.11 2.02
C ASP A 71 17.47 -28.18 3.19
N ILE A 72 16.30 -27.54 3.16
CA ILE A 72 15.89 -26.55 4.15
C ILE A 72 14.64 -27.06 4.87
N ASP A 73 14.72 -27.11 6.18
CA ASP A 73 13.61 -27.44 7.05
C ASP A 73 13.18 -26.18 7.87
N LEU A 74 12.03 -25.63 7.54
CA LEU A 74 11.42 -24.47 8.22
C LEU A 74 10.47 -24.87 9.36
N GLY A 75 10.33 -26.19 9.64
CA GLY A 75 9.40 -26.71 10.67
C GLY A 75 7.97 -26.81 10.21
N THR A 76 7.67 -26.47 8.97
CA THR A 76 6.36 -26.60 8.32
C THR A 76 6.50 -26.59 6.81
N MET A 77 5.53 -27.18 6.11
CA MET A 77 5.40 -27.08 4.65
C MET A 77 4.28 -26.09 4.22
N GLU A 78 3.56 -25.56 5.18
CA GLU A 78 2.50 -24.56 4.98
C GLU A 78 2.89 -23.24 5.65
N GLY A 79 2.38 -22.14 5.12
CA GLY A 79 2.66 -20.81 5.63
C GLY A 79 3.33 -19.91 4.59
N ILE A 80 3.72 -18.73 5.06
CA ILE A 80 4.32 -17.68 4.25
C ILE A 80 5.75 -17.42 4.76
N TYR A 81 6.73 -17.76 3.94
CA TYR A 81 8.12 -17.45 4.21
C TYR A 81 8.38 -15.97 3.99
N VAL A 82 8.95 -15.29 4.98
CA VAL A 82 9.32 -13.87 4.91
C VAL A 82 10.72 -13.77 4.28
N ALA A 83 10.79 -13.39 3.02
CA ALA A 83 12.05 -13.20 2.31
C ALA A 83 12.66 -11.81 2.57
N LYS A 84 11.82 -10.81 2.84
CA LYS A 84 12.27 -9.46 3.18
C LYS A 84 11.18 -8.74 3.98
N VAL A 85 11.59 -7.94 4.94
CA VAL A 85 10.74 -6.97 5.64
C VAL A 85 10.97 -5.60 5.03
N THR A 86 9.88 -4.89 4.73
CA THR A 86 9.93 -3.54 4.17
C THR A 86 10.24 -2.55 5.30
N GLU A 87 11.12 -1.60 5.05
CA GLU A 87 11.45 -0.52 5.98
C GLU A 87 10.20 0.31 6.35
N GLU A 88 10.12 0.75 7.59
CA GLU A 88 9.01 1.54 8.16
C GLU A 88 7.64 0.84 8.11
N SER A 89 7.63 -0.45 7.82
CA SER A 89 6.40 -1.24 7.73
C SER A 89 5.87 -1.67 9.10
N ALA A 90 4.63 -2.17 9.10
CA ALA A 90 4.03 -2.78 10.28
C ALA A 90 4.80 -4.03 10.75
N ALA A 91 5.36 -4.80 9.81
CA ALA A 91 6.17 -5.98 10.10
C ALA A 91 7.48 -5.63 10.81
N GLU A 92 8.16 -4.57 10.36
CA GLU A 92 9.41 -4.11 10.97
C GLU A 92 9.18 -3.61 12.40
N GLU A 93 8.16 -2.76 12.61
CA GLU A 93 7.81 -2.28 13.95
C GLU A 93 7.45 -3.40 14.93
N ALA A 94 6.82 -4.47 14.43
CA ALA A 94 6.51 -5.64 15.23
C ALA A 94 7.72 -6.54 15.47
N GLY A 95 8.85 -6.29 14.79
CA GLY A 95 10.07 -7.07 14.91
C GLY A 95 10.02 -8.41 14.16
N LEU A 96 9.21 -8.52 13.11
CA LEU A 96 9.32 -9.60 12.12
C LEU A 96 10.65 -9.46 11.38
N LYS A 97 11.21 -10.58 10.96
CA LYS A 97 12.52 -10.65 10.29
C LYS A 97 12.46 -11.57 9.08
N GLU A 98 13.43 -11.41 8.21
CA GLU A 98 13.72 -12.40 7.18
C GLU A 98 13.96 -13.77 7.81
N GLY A 99 13.43 -14.82 7.20
CA GLY A 99 13.46 -16.19 7.71
C GLY A 99 12.29 -16.57 8.62
N ASP A 100 11.45 -15.63 9.06
CA ASP A 100 10.21 -15.96 9.75
C ASP A 100 9.23 -16.65 8.81
N VAL A 101 8.40 -17.54 9.36
CA VAL A 101 7.31 -18.18 8.62
C VAL A 101 5.98 -17.81 9.29
N ILE A 102 5.17 -17.01 8.64
CA ILE A 102 3.83 -16.65 9.12
C ILE A 102 2.91 -17.85 8.90
N ILE A 103 2.28 -18.32 9.98
CA ILE A 103 1.39 -19.50 9.98
C ILE A 103 -0.05 -19.16 10.34
N ALA A 104 -0.33 -18.05 11.00
CA ALA A 104 -1.70 -17.62 11.28
C ALA A 104 -1.79 -16.10 11.48
N ILE A 105 -2.97 -15.52 11.20
CA ILE A 105 -3.34 -14.14 11.53
C ILE A 105 -4.71 -14.17 12.23
N ASP A 106 -4.79 -13.57 13.43
CA ASP A 106 -5.97 -13.58 14.32
C ASP A 106 -6.53 -15.00 14.52
N GLY A 107 -5.64 -15.99 14.63
CA GLY A 107 -5.98 -17.40 14.80
C GLY A 107 -6.44 -18.12 13.53
N LYS A 108 -6.59 -17.42 12.40
CA LYS A 108 -6.89 -18.05 11.11
C LYS A 108 -5.59 -18.51 10.47
N GLU A 109 -5.53 -19.79 10.10
CA GLU A 109 -4.36 -20.36 9.41
C GLU A 109 -4.08 -19.67 8.07
N MET A 110 -2.81 -19.46 7.80
CA MET A 110 -2.27 -18.87 6.57
C MET A 110 -1.37 -19.91 5.90
N ASN A 111 -1.96 -20.73 5.02
CA ASN A 111 -1.24 -21.82 4.37
C ASN A 111 -0.44 -21.34 3.15
N LYS A 112 -0.86 -20.24 2.55
CA LYS A 112 -0.24 -19.63 1.37
C LYS A 112 -0.43 -18.11 1.36
N MET A 113 0.34 -17.43 0.53
CA MET A 113 0.30 -15.96 0.37
C MET A 113 -1.12 -15.45 0.03
N ALA A 114 -1.87 -16.21 -0.79
CA ALA A 114 -3.23 -15.83 -1.16
C ALA A 114 -4.19 -15.75 0.04
N ASP A 115 -4.02 -16.60 1.06
CA ASP A 115 -4.87 -16.58 2.27
C ASP A 115 -4.64 -15.29 3.06
N MET A 116 -3.37 -14.86 3.18
CA MET A 116 -3.03 -13.59 3.81
C MET A 116 -3.55 -12.40 3.01
N GLN A 117 -3.41 -12.42 1.69
CA GLN A 117 -3.92 -11.35 0.83
C GLN A 117 -5.44 -11.22 0.93
N GLU A 118 -6.18 -12.34 0.91
CA GLU A 118 -7.65 -12.35 1.10
C GLU A 118 -8.02 -11.82 2.48
N TYR A 119 -7.28 -12.21 3.51
CA TYR A 119 -7.53 -11.75 4.87
C TYR A 119 -7.32 -10.24 5.01
N LEU A 120 -6.19 -9.75 4.52
CA LEU A 120 -5.83 -8.33 4.57
C LEU A 120 -6.72 -7.46 3.67
N ALA A 121 -7.27 -8.01 2.59
CA ALA A 121 -8.22 -7.28 1.73
C ALA A 121 -9.48 -6.80 2.46
N LYS A 122 -9.81 -7.42 3.61
CA LYS A 122 -10.94 -7.05 4.47
C LYS A 122 -10.57 -6.06 5.58
N LYS A 123 -9.29 -5.74 5.73
CA LYS A 123 -8.75 -4.86 6.77
C LYS A 123 -8.48 -3.45 6.26
N ARG A 124 -8.31 -2.53 7.20
CA ARG A 124 -7.95 -1.13 6.94
C ARG A 124 -6.63 -0.77 7.64
N PRO A 125 -5.91 0.24 7.15
CA PRO A 125 -4.80 0.83 7.90
C PRO A 125 -5.27 1.26 9.29
N GLY A 126 -4.47 0.96 10.33
CA GLY A 126 -4.83 1.18 11.72
C GLY A 126 -5.48 -0.03 12.42
N ASP A 127 -5.99 -1.03 11.68
CA ASP A 127 -6.48 -2.26 12.28
C ASP A 127 -5.32 -3.01 12.95
N LYS A 128 -5.59 -3.54 14.15
CA LYS A 128 -4.65 -4.41 14.86
C LYS A 128 -4.96 -5.86 14.55
N VAL A 129 -3.92 -6.62 14.26
CA VAL A 129 -4.00 -8.06 14.02
C VAL A 129 -2.94 -8.79 14.85
N THR A 130 -3.22 -10.03 15.20
CA THR A 130 -2.29 -10.90 15.90
C THR A 130 -1.65 -11.86 14.90
N VAL A 131 -0.36 -11.69 14.62
CA VAL A 131 0.39 -12.57 13.72
C VAL A 131 1.10 -13.64 14.52
N THR A 132 0.86 -14.90 14.17
CA THR A 132 1.58 -16.06 14.69
C THR A 132 2.56 -16.54 13.63
N TYR A 133 3.82 -16.73 14.03
CA TYR A 133 4.90 -17.11 13.12
C TYR A 133 5.89 -18.06 13.78
N LEU A 134 6.60 -18.79 12.97
CA LEU A 134 7.76 -19.59 13.39
C LEU A 134 9.04 -18.77 13.14
N ARG A 135 9.92 -18.75 14.14
CA ARG A 135 11.30 -18.29 14.04
C ARG A 135 12.18 -19.39 14.65
N ASP A 136 13.12 -19.87 13.89
CA ASP A 136 13.95 -21.03 14.29
C ASP A 136 13.08 -22.22 14.75
N LYS A 137 12.00 -22.48 14.00
CA LYS A 137 10.98 -23.52 14.26
C LYS A 137 10.19 -23.33 15.55
N LYS A 138 10.39 -22.23 16.29
CA LYS A 138 9.66 -21.91 17.52
C LYS A 138 8.51 -20.98 17.22
N LYS A 139 7.33 -21.31 17.76
CA LYS A 139 6.11 -20.53 17.61
C LYS A 139 6.20 -19.24 18.44
N ASN A 140 5.96 -18.13 17.79
CA ASN A 140 5.92 -16.80 18.36
C ASN A 140 4.63 -16.09 17.95
N THR A 141 4.23 -15.08 18.71
CA THR A 141 3.04 -14.28 18.43
C THR A 141 3.34 -12.80 18.67
N LYS A 142 2.89 -11.94 17.76
CA LYS A 142 3.01 -10.49 17.86
C LYS A 142 1.72 -9.81 17.44
N SER A 143 1.37 -8.74 18.16
CA SER A 143 0.33 -7.81 17.71
C SER A 143 0.94 -6.80 16.75
N ILE A 144 0.32 -6.62 15.60
CA ILE A 144 0.78 -5.73 14.52
C ILE A 144 -0.35 -4.73 14.22
N THR A 145 -0.02 -3.46 14.18
CA THR A 145 -0.93 -2.43 13.65
C THR A 145 -0.68 -2.29 12.16
N LEU A 146 -1.67 -2.67 11.35
CA LEU A 146 -1.56 -2.61 9.89
C LEU A 146 -1.38 -1.18 9.40
N LYS A 147 -0.56 -1.00 8.38
CA LYS A 147 -0.30 0.28 7.73
C LYS A 147 -0.84 0.28 6.30
N ASN A 148 -0.93 1.47 5.70
CA ASN A 148 -1.15 1.60 4.26
C ASN A 148 0.17 1.41 3.48
N GLU A 149 0.11 1.44 2.15
CA GLU A 149 1.30 1.33 1.29
C GLU A 149 2.30 2.49 1.48
N GLN A 150 1.88 3.59 2.12
CA GLN A 150 2.70 4.75 2.47
C GLN A 150 3.41 4.59 3.83
N GLY A 151 3.25 3.46 4.51
CA GLY A 151 3.90 3.17 5.78
C GLY A 151 3.27 3.85 7.01
N ASN A 152 2.02 4.32 6.91
CA ASN A 152 1.30 4.93 8.03
C ASN A 152 -0.12 4.37 8.19
N THR A 153 -0.80 4.76 9.27
CA THR A 153 -2.17 4.32 9.57
C THR A 153 -3.24 5.31 9.11
N GLN A 154 -2.85 6.36 8.39
CA GLN A 154 -3.79 7.39 7.96
C GLN A 154 -4.73 6.86 6.87
N VAL A 155 -5.97 7.27 6.94
CA VAL A 155 -6.96 7.02 5.92
C VAL A 155 -6.62 7.86 4.70
N VAL A 156 -6.39 7.19 3.57
CA VAL A 156 -6.22 7.87 2.29
C VAL A 156 -7.61 8.28 1.81
N LYS A 157 -7.92 9.56 1.81
CA LYS A 157 -9.12 10.06 1.13
C LYS A 157 -8.78 10.29 -0.34
N LYS A 158 -9.67 9.90 -1.24
CA LYS A 158 -9.63 10.33 -2.63
C LYS A 158 -10.09 11.79 -2.63
N ALA A 159 -9.17 12.68 -2.30
CA ALA A 159 -9.38 14.08 -2.48
C ALA A 159 -8.74 14.47 -3.80
N ASP A 160 -9.08 15.61 -4.27
CA ASP A 160 -8.68 16.40 -5.42
C ASP A 160 -7.23 16.26 -5.94
N LEU A 161 -6.42 15.37 -5.32
CA LEU A 161 -5.05 15.04 -5.73
C LEU A 161 -4.97 14.15 -6.97
N ASP A 162 -6.06 13.49 -7.37
CA ASP A 162 -6.09 12.73 -8.63
C ASP A 162 -5.82 13.67 -9.82
N VAL A 163 -6.23 14.92 -9.73
CA VAL A 163 -5.97 15.96 -10.72
C VAL A 163 -4.46 16.23 -10.85
N LEU A 164 -3.71 16.06 -9.78
CA LEU A 164 -2.26 16.21 -9.79
C LEU A 164 -1.56 15.04 -10.47
N GLY A 165 -2.17 13.84 -10.47
CA GLY A 165 -1.59 12.63 -11.06
C GLY A 165 -0.36 12.11 -10.31
N GLY A 166 -0.35 12.16 -8.99
CA GLY A 166 0.77 11.70 -8.16
C GLY A 166 0.36 10.97 -6.90
N ASN A 167 1.27 10.11 -6.41
CA ASN A 167 1.18 9.49 -5.10
C ASN A 167 2.18 10.16 -4.16
N PHE A 168 1.77 10.39 -2.93
CA PHE A 168 2.53 11.18 -1.96
C PHE A 168 2.71 10.41 -0.65
N ARG A 169 3.80 10.69 0.04
CA ARG A 169 4.11 10.18 1.37
C ARG A 169 4.76 11.29 2.21
N SER A 170 4.50 11.32 3.52
CA SER A 170 5.31 12.12 4.42
C SER A 170 6.77 11.64 4.39
N ILE A 171 7.71 12.57 4.45
CA ILE A 171 9.14 12.24 4.47
C ILE A 171 9.53 11.47 5.73
N THR A 172 10.49 10.57 5.58
CA THR A 172 11.06 9.78 6.66
C THR A 172 12.00 10.60 7.56
N ASP A 173 12.27 10.14 8.78
CA ASP A 173 13.22 10.80 9.65
C ASP A 173 14.65 10.78 9.08
N ALA A 174 15.01 9.73 8.35
CA ALA A 174 16.27 9.67 7.61
C ALA A 174 16.36 10.78 6.54
N GLN A 175 15.28 10.99 5.77
CA GLN A 175 15.22 12.07 4.77
C GLN A 175 15.26 13.46 5.42
N LYS A 176 14.60 13.65 6.58
CA LYS A 176 14.67 14.91 7.33
C LYS A 176 16.09 15.24 7.73
N GLN A 177 16.84 14.26 8.24
CA GLN A 177 18.23 14.43 8.65
C GLN A 177 19.14 14.67 7.44
N GLN A 178 19.04 13.84 6.41
CA GLN A 178 19.89 13.91 5.20
C GLN A 178 19.75 15.25 4.48
N LEU A 179 18.53 15.78 4.36
CA LEU A 179 18.23 17.00 3.62
C LEU A 179 18.15 18.25 4.50
N ASN A 180 18.29 18.07 5.83
CA ASN A 180 18.15 19.12 6.83
C ASN A 180 16.81 19.88 6.69
N ILE A 181 15.71 19.14 6.55
CA ILE A 181 14.34 19.64 6.42
C ILE A 181 13.43 19.06 7.49
N GLY A 182 12.50 19.84 8.02
CA GLY A 182 11.64 19.39 9.13
C GLY A 182 10.38 18.69 8.66
N TYR A 183 9.93 18.91 7.42
CA TYR A 183 8.66 18.38 6.89
C TYR A 183 8.65 18.39 5.36
N GLY A 184 7.68 17.70 4.79
CA GLY A 184 7.40 17.67 3.36
C GLY A 184 6.69 16.40 2.94
N LEU A 185 6.18 16.39 1.71
CA LEU A 185 5.59 15.22 1.06
C LEU A 185 6.46 14.77 -0.11
N GLU A 186 6.97 13.55 -0.04
CA GLU A 186 7.69 12.92 -1.13
C GLU A 186 6.73 12.44 -2.21
N VAL A 187 7.04 12.73 -3.46
CA VAL A 187 6.34 12.22 -4.64
C VAL A 187 6.85 10.81 -4.93
N LEU A 188 6.07 9.79 -4.57
CA LEU A 188 6.44 8.37 -4.75
C LEU A 188 6.30 7.90 -6.19
N LYS A 189 5.29 8.43 -6.89
CA LYS A 189 4.97 8.08 -8.27
C LYS A 189 4.32 9.27 -8.96
N VAL A 190 4.67 9.47 -10.22
CA VAL A 190 4.01 10.43 -11.11
C VAL A 190 3.35 9.65 -12.23
N ASN A 191 2.04 9.79 -12.35
CA ASN A 191 1.22 9.24 -13.43
C ASN A 191 0.95 10.35 -14.46
N SER A 192 0.09 10.09 -15.45
CA SER A 192 -0.45 11.17 -16.30
C SER A 192 -1.26 12.15 -15.45
N GLY A 193 -0.96 13.45 -15.58
CA GLY A 193 -1.60 14.52 -14.80
C GLY A 193 -0.75 15.77 -14.69
N LYS A 194 -1.23 16.75 -13.94
CA LYS A 194 -0.67 18.10 -13.84
C LYS A 194 0.80 18.13 -13.36
N LEU A 195 1.19 17.25 -12.41
CA LEU A 195 2.59 17.18 -11.94
C LEU A 195 3.55 16.75 -13.05
N LYS A 196 3.15 15.77 -13.87
CA LYS A 196 3.97 15.31 -14.99
C LYS A 196 4.14 16.41 -16.03
N ASN A 197 3.06 17.12 -16.34
CA ASN A 197 3.07 18.22 -17.30
C ASN A 197 3.97 19.39 -16.82
N ALA A 198 4.01 19.62 -15.51
CA ALA A 198 4.89 20.61 -14.89
C ALA A 198 6.35 20.14 -14.74
N GLY A 199 6.68 18.89 -15.10
CA GLY A 199 8.03 18.36 -15.02
C GLY A 199 8.46 17.88 -13.62
N ILE A 200 7.52 17.71 -12.69
CA ILE A 200 7.80 17.14 -11.38
C ILE A 200 8.00 15.63 -11.54
N THR A 201 9.04 15.08 -10.91
CA THR A 201 9.41 13.67 -11.01
C THR A 201 9.38 12.98 -9.66
N LYS A 202 9.39 11.64 -9.68
CA LYS A 202 9.51 10.80 -8.48
C LYS A 202 10.71 11.24 -7.62
N GLY A 203 10.50 11.24 -6.31
CA GLY A 203 11.51 11.61 -5.31
C GLY A 203 11.54 13.10 -4.97
N PHE A 204 10.82 13.95 -5.71
CA PHE A 204 10.68 15.35 -5.32
C PHE A 204 9.90 15.48 -4.02
N ILE A 205 10.37 16.30 -3.09
CA ILE A 205 9.75 16.54 -1.79
C ILE A 205 9.10 17.92 -1.82
N ILE A 206 7.77 17.94 -1.78
CA ILE A 206 6.97 19.16 -1.72
C ILE A 206 7.02 19.68 -0.28
N GLN A 207 7.46 20.91 -0.09
CA GLN A 207 7.52 21.56 1.21
C GLN A 207 6.46 22.65 1.37
N ARG A 208 6.20 23.41 0.32
CA ARG A 208 5.20 24.50 0.33
C ARG A 208 4.40 24.49 -0.95
N VAL A 209 3.14 24.88 -0.85
CA VAL A 209 2.26 25.14 -1.99
C VAL A 209 1.46 26.41 -1.69
N ASN A 210 1.49 27.37 -2.62
CA ASN A 210 0.84 28.68 -2.46
C ASN A 210 1.19 29.31 -1.10
N ASP A 211 2.49 29.33 -0.77
CA ASP A 211 3.06 29.82 0.49
C ASP A 211 2.62 29.09 1.78
N ASN A 212 1.76 28.10 1.69
CA ASN A 212 1.37 27.26 2.81
C ASN A 212 2.34 26.08 2.98
N ALA A 213 2.73 25.77 4.23
CA ALA A 213 3.54 24.61 4.54
C ALA A 213 2.75 23.32 4.34
N VAL A 214 3.34 22.35 3.64
CA VAL A 214 2.74 21.03 3.37
C VAL A 214 3.44 20.00 4.23
N LYS A 215 2.82 19.64 5.35
CA LYS A 215 3.35 18.66 6.32
C LYS A 215 2.67 17.31 6.14
N THR A 216 1.39 17.30 5.75
CA THR A 216 0.53 16.13 5.59
C THR A 216 -0.13 16.11 4.22
N ILE A 217 -0.63 14.94 3.83
CA ILE A 217 -1.44 14.80 2.61
C ILE A 217 -2.70 15.67 2.69
N GLU A 218 -3.28 15.81 3.88
CA GLU A 218 -4.47 16.63 4.12
C GLU A 218 -4.20 18.12 3.88
N ASP A 219 -3.00 18.62 4.26
CA ASP A 219 -2.61 20.00 3.94
C ASP A 219 -2.61 20.24 2.43
N LEU A 220 -1.98 19.31 1.68
CA LEU A 220 -1.94 19.40 0.22
C LEU A 220 -3.34 19.34 -0.39
N GLN A 221 -4.21 18.48 0.13
CA GLN A 221 -5.59 18.34 -0.32
C GLN A 221 -6.39 19.62 -0.16
N ASN A 222 -6.31 20.23 1.03
CA ASN A 222 -7.00 21.47 1.32
C ASN A 222 -6.53 22.60 0.39
N ILE A 223 -5.21 22.71 0.19
CA ILE A 223 -4.64 23.74 -0.69
C ILE A 223 -5.09 23.53 -2.14
N VAL A 224 -5.09 22.28 -2.64
CA VAL A 224 -5.54 21.98 -4.01
C VAL A 224 -7.02 22.29 -4.18
N LYS A 225 -7.85 21.94 -3.20
CA LYS A 225 -9.28 22.24 -3.20
C LYS A 225 -9.53 23.74 -3.24
N ASP A 226 -8.85 24.50 -2.37
CA ASP A 226 -9.00 25.96 -2.31
C ASP A 226 -8.50 26.62 -3.61
N ALA A 227 -7.38 26.16 -4.16
CA ALA A 227 -6.85 26.65 -5.42
C ALA A 227 -7.76 26.34 -6.61
N SER A 228 -8.41 25.15 -6.63
CA SER A 228 -9.33 24.76 -7.71
C SER A 228 -10.60 25.64 -7.78
N THR A 229 -10.94 26.30 -6.68
CA THR A 229 -12.10 27.21 -6.61
C THR A 229 -11.72 28.69 -6.71
N SER A 230 -10.42 28.99 -6.84
CA SER A 230 -9.89 30.34 -6.94
C SER A 230 -10.07 30.94 -8.35
N LYS A 231 -9.89 32.26 -8.47
CA LYS A 231 -9.90 32.96 -9.78
C LYS A 231 -8.68 32.62 -10.63
N ASP A 232 -7.59 32.17 -10.01
CA ASP A 232 -6.35 31.75 -10.66
C ASP A 232 -6.00 30.35 -10.11
N PRO A 233 -6.48 29.29 -10.77
CA PRO A 233 -6.33 27.92 -10.29
C PRO A 233 -4.94 27.36 -10.60
N VAL A 234 -3.90 27.96 -10.02
CA VAL A 234 -2.51 27.55 -10.15
C VAL A 234 -1.93 27.19 -8.79
N LEU A 235 -1.15 26.10 -8.74
CA LEU A 235 -0.35 25.73 -7.57
C LEU A 235 1.10 26.15 -7.79
N TYR A 236 1.58 27.03 -6.94
CA TYR A 236 3.01 27.38 -6.86
C TYR A 236 3.69 26.44 -5.87
N ILE A 237 4.33 25.40 -6.38
CA ILE A 237 4.94 24.34 -5.59
C ILE A 237 6.41 24.62 -5.38
N GLN A 238 6.83 24.62 -4.13
CA GLN A 238 8.24 24.72 -3.72
C GLN A 238 8.65 23.42 -3.02
N GLY A 239 9.86 22.93 -3.35
CA GLY A 239 10.37 21.72 -2.72
C GLY A 239 11.82 21.46 -3.04
N VAL A 240 12.25 20.24 -2.72
CA VAL A 240 13.65 19.81 -2.84
C VAL A 240 13.74 18.40 -3.43
N TYR A 241 14.72 18.16 -4.27
CA TYR A 241 15.08 16.83 -4.74
C TYR A 241 15.95 16.09 -3.72
N PRO A 242 16.06 14.75 -3.80
CA PRO A 242 16.94 13.96 -2.92
C PRO A 242 18.42 14.38 -2.97
N THR A 243 18.82 15.09 -4.04
CA THR A 243 20.15 15.69 -4.20
C THR A 243 20.36 16.98 -3.39
N GLY A 244 19.33 17.47 -2.68
CA GLY A 244 19.34 18.76 -1.99
C GLY A 244 19.02 19.96 -2.90
N LYS A 245 18.85 19.76 -4.22
CA LYS A 245 18.54 20.85 -5.16
C LYS A 245 17.10 21.34 -4.93
N LYS A 246 16.92 22.62 -4.59
CA LYS A 246 15.61 23.27 -4.51
C LYS A 246 15.03 23.50 -5.90
N ALA A 247 13.73 23.35 -6.06
CA ALA A 247 13.01 23.63 -7.28
C ALA A 247 11.63 24.23 -6.99
N TYR A 248 11.12 24.98 -7.98
CA TYR A 248 9.85 25.70 -7.95
C TYR A 248 9.08 25.37 -9.22
N PHE A 249 7.80 25.08 -9.08
CA PHE A 249 6.93 24.73 -10.20
C PHE A 249 5.63 25.51 -10.11
N ALA A 250 5.15 25.98 -11.25
CA ALA A 250 3.78 26.46 -11.41
C ALA A 250 2.98 25.33 -12.09
N VAL A 251 1.92 24.88 -11.43
CA VAL A 251 1.08 23.78 -11.88
C VAL A 251 -0.34 24.28 -12.09
N PRO A 252 -0.77 24.60 -13.32
CA PRO A 252 -2.15 24.98 -13.61
C PRO A 252 -3.10 23.81 -13.32
N LEU A 253 -4.22 24.08 -12.66
CA LEU A 253 -5.26 23.09 -12.36
C LEU A 253 -6.33 23.01 -13.46
N GLU A 254 -6.49 24.08 -14.24
CA GLU A 254 -7.31 24.07 -15.47
C GLU A 254 -6.51 23.53 -16.66
N ASP A 255 -7.23 23.05 -17.70
CA ASP A 255 -6.67 22.58 -18.97
C ASP A 255 -6.51 23.73 -19.97
#